data_564391aa98f1605941d42174ebc6e54c
#
_entry.id   564391aa98f1605941d42174ebc6e54c
#
_cell.length_a   1.000
_cell.length_b   1.000
_cell.length_c   1.000
_cell.angle_alpha   90.00
_cell.angle_beta   90.00
_cell.angle_gamma   90.00
#
_symmetry.space_group_name_H-M   'P 1'
#
loop_
_entity.id
_entity.type
_entity.pdbx_description
1 polymer ?
#
loop_
_entity_poly.entity_id
_entity_poly.type
_entity_poly.pdbx_seq_one_letter_code
_entity_poly.pdbx_strand_id
1 'polypeptide(L)'
;MNDLSHKPSVLVGMSGGVDSSVTVALLREKGYQVQGAVILFSPAHEKAVEEAKTAARQLDVPLTVLDARADFEAHVAAPFCASYCAGRTPNPCLLCNPNVKFRSLLQAADRLGCEKIATGHYARVEQDEKGVWRVCRPKSDARDQTYMLYGLGQEVLSRLLLPLGEYQKPEIREMARQAQLECADSPDSMEICFIPDGDHAAYIAARGLHAPAGQFISPDGKALGPNLGIDHYTVGQRKGLGLALGRPAFVREIRPNGDVLLGWSGEEFFRKVWLDRFVTPDGQPLAAGEYLVKIRSAAKAVPSEWNGSDLLTFTPAVRAPAPGQSAVFYKGDAVVGGGVIQQTER
;
A
#
# COMPACT_ATOMS: atom_id res chain seq x y z
N MET A 1 -12.26 27.63 32.37
CA MET A 1 -12.08 26.39 33.15
C MET A 1 -11.92 25.28 32.14
N ASN A 2 -10.67 24.88 31.83
CA ASN A 2 -10.44 23.69 30.98
C ASN A 2 -10.88 22.48 31.80
N ASP A 3 -11.82 21.74 31.27
CA ASP A 3 -12.27 20.47 31.84
C ASP A 3 -11.11 19.47 31.76
N LEU A 4 -10.38 19.31 32.86
CA LEU A 4 -9.18 18.47 33.02
C LEU A 4 -9.53 16.96 33.11
N SER A 5 -10.78 16.58 32.88
CA SER A 5 -11.27 15.19 33.09
C SER A 5 -11.39 14.35 31.83
N HIS A 6 -11.43 14.92 30.62
CA HIS A 6 -11.64 14.16 29.39
C HIS A 6 -10.30 13.78 28.73
N LYS A 7 -9.88 12.54 28.92
CA LYS A 7 -8.76 11.97 28.14
C LYS A 7 -9.29 11.54 26.77
N PRO A 8 -8.70 12.05 25.65
CA PRO A 8 -9.14 11.65 24.32
C PRO A 8 -8.98 10.15 24.13
N SER A 9 -9.96 9.52 23.47
CA SER A 9 -9.98 8.07 23.24
C SER A 9 -9.51 7.71 21.82
N VAL A 10 -8.78 6.59 21.68
CA VAL A 10 -8.24 6.15 20.40
C VAL A 10 -8.35 4.63 20.22
N LEU A 11 -8.80 4.19 19.03
CA LEU A 11 -8.80 2.80 18.62
C LEU A 11 -7.56 2.53 17.76
N VAL A 12 -6.67 1.66 18.23
CA VAL A 12 -5.43 1.30 17.52
C VAL A 12 -5.60 0.01 16.76
N GLY A 13 -5.36 0.04 15.44
CA GLY A 13 -5.26 -1.16 14.62
C GLY A 13 -4.01 -1.96 14.99
N MET A 14 -4.18 -3.12 15.62
CA MET A 14 -3.12 -4.00 16.10
C MET A 14 -2.98 -5.21 15.17
N SER A 15 -1.76 -5.48 14.71
CA SER A 15 -1.41 -6.67 13.92
C SER A 15 -0.63 -7.73 14.70
N GLY A 16 -0.37 -7.46 15.98
CA GLY A 16 0.53 -8.28 16.81
C GLY A 16 2.03 -8.01 16.60
N GLY A 17 2.40 -7.25 15.58
CA GLY A 17 3.79 -6.88 15.31
C GLY A 17 4.26 -5.66 16.11
N VAL A 18 5.58 -5.45 16.09
CA VAL A 18 6.31 -4.39 16.82
C VAL A 18 5.67 -3.01 16.64
N ASP A 19 5.41 -2.62 15.38
CA ASP A 19 4.98 -1.27 15.04
C ASP A 19 3.63 -0.90 15.69
N SER A 20 2.64 -1.80 15.57
CA SER A 20 1.33 -1.58 16.17
C SER A 20 1.37 -1.60 17.70
N SER A 21 2.21 -2.42 18.30
CA SER A 21 2.35 -2.53 19.75
C SER A 21 3.01 -1.27 20.35
N VAL A 22 4.08 -0.77 19.71
CA VAL A 22 4.72 0.49 20.14
C VAL A 22 3.79 1.69 19.91
N THR A 23 2.95 1.67 18.87
CA THR A 23 1.91 2.70 18.66
C THR A 23 0.99 2.82 19.89
N VAL A 24 0.58 1.70 20.48
CA VAL A 24 -0.21 1.68 21.72
C VAL A 24 0.53 2.35 22.86
N ALA A 25 1.80 1.96 23.10
CA ALA A 25 2.62 2.53 24.18
C ALA A 25 2.78 4.06 24.04
N LEU A 26 3.15 4.53 22.83
CA LEU A 26 3.31 5.96 22.55
C LEU A 26 2.04 6.79 22.75
N LEU A 27 0.88 6.23 22.39
CA LEU A 27 -0.39 6.94 22.58
C LEU A 27 -0.82 6.99 24.05
N ARG A 28 -0.52 5.94 24.83
CA ARG A 28 -0.72 5.97 26.30
C ARG A 28 0.16 7.02 26.97
N GLU A 29 1.44 7.09 26.59
CA GLU A 29 2.36 8.12 27.10
C GLU A 29 1.87 9.55 26.76
N LYS A 30 1.21 9.73 25.60
CA LYS A 30 0.57 10.98 25.21
C LYS A 30 -0.78 11.23 25.91
N GLY A 31 -1.20 10.36 26.82
CA GLY A 31 -2.40 10.53 27.64
C GLY A 31 -3.71 10.06 27.03
N TYR A 32 -3.68 9.34 25.89
CA TYR A 32 -4.89 8.77 25.30
C TYR A 32 -5.42 7.57 26.11
N GLN A 33 -6.75 7.41 26.12
CA GLN A 33 -7.39 6.15 26.48
C GLN A 33 -7.35 5.25 25.25
N VAL A 34 -6.55 4.17 25.31
CA VAL A 34 -6.29 3.29 24.15
C VAL A 34 -7.15 2.04 24.22
N GLN A 35 -7.83 1.73 23.13
CA GLN A 35 -8.43 0.44 22.83
C GLN A 35 -7.76 -0.14 21.58
N GLY A 36 -7.65 -1.47 21.50
CA GLY A 36 -7.09 -2.19 20.35
C GLY A 36 -8.19 -2.78 19.46
N ALA A 37 -7.90 -2.85 18.17
CA ALA A 37 -8.69 -3.63 17.22
C ALA A 37 -7.76 -4.42 16.32
N VAL A 38 -8.05 -5.71 16.10
CA VAL A 38 -7.41 -6.54 15.08
C VAL A 38 -8.42 -6.89 14.00
N ILE A 39 -8.02 -6.78 12.74
CA ILE A 39 -8.91 -7.03 11.60
C ILE A 39 -8.58 -8.39 11.00
N LEU A 40 -9.58 -9.29 10.97
CA LEU A 40 -9.53 -10.57 10.30
C LEU A 40 -9.94 -10.38 8.83
N PHE A 41 -8.97 -10.23 7.94
CA PHE A 41 -9.19 -10.01 6.51
C PHE A 41 -9.42 -11.32 5.73
N SER A 42 -8.79 -12.41 6.14
CA SER A 42 -8.88 -13.72 5.48
C SER A 42 -8.42 -14.80 6.47
N PRO A 43 -8.61 -16.10 6.20
CA PRO A 43 -8.07 -17.18 7.04
C PRO A 43 -6.55 -17.08 7.28
N ALA A 44 -5.78 -16.56 6.32
CA ALA A 44 -4.35 -16.34 6.49
C ALA A 44 -3.98 -15.37 7.65
N HIS A 45 -4.95 -14.59 8.14
CA HIS A 45 -4.74 -13.65 9.25
C HIS A 45 -5.08 -14.21 10.63
N GLU A 46 -5.51 -15.47 10.77
CA GLU A 46 -5.84 -16.06 12.07
C GLU A 46 -4.64 -16.03 13.04
N LYS A 47 -3.45 -16.33 12.54
CA LYS A 47 -2.22 -16.23 13.32
C LYS A 47 -1.97 -14.79 13.81
N ALA A 48 -2.14 -13.81 12.97
CA ALA A 48 -1.99 -12.39 13.34
C ALA A 48 -3.02 -11.95 14.38
N VAL A 49 -4.22 -12.52 14.37
CA VAL A 49 -5.23 -12.29 15.44
C VAL A 49 -4.72 -12.82 16.80
N GLU A 50 -4.13 -14.00 16.85
CA GLU A 50 -3.60 -14.54 18.11
C GLU A 50 -2.36 -13.76 18.60
N GLU A 51 -1.48 -13.34 17.69
CA GLU A 51 -0.36 -12.45 18.00
C GLU A 51 -0.85 -11.10 18.54
N ALA A 52 -1.89 -10.52 17.96
CA ALA A 52 -2.50 -9.29 18.44
C ALA A 52 -3.14 -9.45 19.84
N LYS A 53 -3.80 -10.59 20.11
CA LYS A 53 -4.34 -10.90 21.43
C LYS A 53 -3.23 -11.00 22.48
N THR A 54 -2.10 -11.60 22.14
CA THR A 54 -0.93 -11.70 23.01
C THR A 54 -0.36 -10.31 23.31
N ALA A 55 -0.11 -9.50 22.28
CA ALA A 55 0.38 -8.14 22.44
C ALA A 55 -0.57 -7.27 23.27
N ALA A 56 -1.88 -7.38 23.04
CA ALA A 56 -2.90 -6.62 23.78
C ALA A 56 -2.91 -7.00 25.27
N ARG A 57 -2.75 -8.30 25.63
CA ARG A 57 -2.61 -8.74 27.01
C ARG A 57 -1.35 -8.19 27.67
N GLN A 58 -0.20 -8.21 26.98
CA GLN A 58 1.06 -7.66 27.51
C GLN A 58 0.96 -6.14 27.75
N LEU A 59 0.24 -5.46 26.89
CA LEU A 59 0.02 -4.02 26.99
C LEU A 59 -1.16 -3.64 27.90
N ASP A 60 -1.89 -4.59 28.46
CA ASP A 60 -3.12 -4.37 29.23
C ASP A 60 -4.10 -3.42 28.51
N VAL A 61 -4.48 -3.80 27.26
CA VAL A 61 -5.38 -3.03 26.40
C VAL A 61 -6.55 -3.91 25.97
N PRO A 62 -7.80 -3.46 26.10
CA PRO A 62 -8.95 -4.15 25.54
C PRO A 62 -8.79 -4.33 24.03
N LEU A 63 -9.02 -5.53 23.51
CA LEU A 63 -8.89 -5.84 22.09
C LEU A 63 -10.21 -6.35 21.50
N THR A 64 -10.65 -5.73 20.41
CA THR A 64 -11.81 -6.16 19.63
C THR A 64 -11.34 -6.81 18.32
N VAL A 65 -11.89 -7.98 18.00
CA VAL A 65 -11.67 -8.63 16.69
C VAL A 65 -12.73 -8.16 15.72
N LEU A 66 -12.32 -7.61 14.59
CA LEU A 66 -13.19 -7.12 13.52
C LEU A 66 -13.15 -8.12 12.37
N ASP A 67 -14.27 -8.79 12.10
CA ASP A 67 -14.38 -9.66 10.93
C ASP A 67 -14.70 -8.84 9.68
N ALA A 68 -13.70 -8.71 8.80
CA ALA A 68 -13.80 -8.00 7.54
C ALA A 68 -13.62 -8.91 6.32
N ARG A 69 -13.76 -10.23 6.48
CA ARG A 69 -13.49 -11.22 5.42
C ARG A 69 -14.33 -11.00 4.17
N ALA A 70 -15.61 -10.71 4.32
CA ALA A 70 -16.50 -10.46 3.18
C ALA A 70 -16.12 -9.18 2.42
N ASP A 71 -15.87 -8.09 3.14
CA ASP A 71 -15.43 -6.82 2.54
C ASP A 71 -14.05 -6.96 1.87
N PHE A 72 -13.13 -7.68 2.51
CA PHE A 72 -11.81 -7.93 1.97
C PHE A 72 -11.87 -8.76 0.68
N GLU A 73 -12.69 -9.81 0.66
CA GLU A 73 -12.91 -10.60 -0.55
C GLU A 73 -13.44 -9.72 -1.68
N ALA A 74 -14.49 -8.94 -1.43
CA ALA A 74 -15.17 -8.14 -2.46
C ALA A 74 -14.30 -6.98 -2.99
N HIS A 75 -13.55 -6.32 -2.11
CA HIS A 75 -12.84 -5.07 -2.46
C HIS A 75 -11.33 -5.23 -2.67
N VAL A 76 -10.74 -6.36 -2.28
CA VAL A 76 -9.29 -6.57 -2.37
C VAL A 76 -8.94 -7.86 -3.09
N ALA A 77 -9.35 -9.03 -2.57
CA ALA A 77 -8.87 -10.30 -3.08
C ALA A 77 -9.42 -10.63 -4.48
N ALA A 78 -10.72 -10.46 -4.72
CA ALA A 78 -11.30 -10.69 -6.04
C ALA A 78 -10.81 -9.67 -7.09
N PRO A 79 -10.77 -8.33 -6.82
CA PRO A 79 -10.16 -7.36 -7.73
C PRO A 79 -8.65 -7.58 -7.99
N PHE A 80 -7.90 -8.07 -7.00
CA PHE A 80 -6.51 -8.44 -7.16
C PHE A 80 -6.34 -9.56 -8.18
N CYS A 81 -7.09 -10.67 -8.04
CA CYS A 81 -7.05 -11.78 -8.98
C CYS A 81 -7.49 -11.34 -10.39
N ALA A 82 -8.60 -10.59 -10.49
CA ALA A 82 -9.09 -10.08 -11.77
C ALA A 82 -8.06 -9.18 -12.48
N SER A 83 -7.31 -8.37 -11.73
CA SER A 83 -6.27 -7.51 -12.29
C SER A 83 -5.12 -8.33 -12.89
N TYR A 84 -4.63 -9.35 -12.20
CA TYR A 84 -3.58 -10.23 -12.72
C TYR A 84 -4.06 -11.02 -13.94
N CYS A 85 -5.28 -11.56 -13.91
CA CYS A 85 -5.87 -12.22 -15.08
C CYS A 85 -6.04 -11.29 -16.29
N ALA A 86 -6.09 -9.98 -16.07
CA ALA A 86 -6.10 -8.96 -17.12
C ALA A 86 -4.70 -8.44 -17.50
N GLY A 87 -3.62 -9.06 -17.02
CA GLY A 87 -2.24 -8.64 -17.29
C GLY A 87 -1.81 -7.34 -16.61
N ARG A 88 -2.50 -6.94 -15.54
CA ARG A 88 -2.18 -5.75 -14.74
C ARG A 88 -1.49 -6.17 -13.44
N THR A 89 -0.67 -5.29 -12.90
CA THR A 89 0.06 -5.53 -11.63
C THR A 89 -0.55 -4.69 -10.51
N PRO A 90 -1.56 -5.19 -9.77
CA PRO A 90 -2.19 -4.42 -8.69
C PRO A 90 -1.29 -4.31 -7.47
N ASN A 91 -1.53 -3.28 -6.64
CA ASN A 91 -1.04 -3.23 -5.27
C ASN A 91 -2.25 -3.35 -4.32
N PRO A 92 -2.43 -4.50 -3.65
CA PRO A 92 -3.64 -4.75 -2.86
C PRO A 92 -3.77 -3.81 -1.65
N CYS A 93 -2.66 -3.28 -1.09
CA CYS A 93 -2.73 -2.33 0.02
C CYS A 93 -3.42 -1.03 -0.36
N LEU A 94 -3.31 -0.60 -1.62
CA LEU A 94 -3.98 0.60 -2.13
C LEU A 94 -5.50 0.44 -2.22
N LEU A 95 -5.97 -0.78 -2.38
CA LEU A 95 -7.40 -1.11 -2.32
C LEU A 95 -7.86 -1.36 -0.87
N CYS A 96 -7.04 -2.06 -0.08
CA CYS A 96 -7.37 -2.45 1.28
C CYS A 96 -7.49 -1.23 2.22
N ASN A 97 -6.53 -0.30 2.17
CA ASN A 97 -6.50 0.82 3.10
C ASN A 97 -7.80 1.64 3.07
N PRO A 98 -8.24 2.23 1.93
CA PRO A 98 -9.45 3.04 1.92
C PRO A 98 -10.74 2.24 2.05
N ASN A 99 -10.81 1.04 1.45
CA ASN A 99 -12.09 0.34 1.32
C ASN A 99 -12.38 -0.65 2.46
N VAL A 100 -11.35 -1.15 3.14
CA VAL A 100 -11.52 -2.17 4.19
C VAL A 100 -10.88 -1.73 5.51
N LYS A 101 -9.55 -1.57 5.56
CA LYS A 101 -8.82 -1.36 6.83
C LYS A 101 -9.32 -0.13 7.59
N PHE A 102 -9.19 1.05 6.99
CA PHE A 102 -9.55 2.29 7.70
C PHE A 102 -11.05 2.45 7.86
N ARG A 103 -11.84 1.96 6.92
CA ARG A 103 -13.31 1.91 7.04
C ARG A 103 -13.75 1.06 8.23
N SER A 104 -13.20 -0.15 8.38
CA SER A 104 -13.50 -1.02 9.52
C SER A 104 -13.08 -0.40 10.85
N LEU A 105 -11.90 0.26 10.89
CA LEU A 105 -11.43 0.96 12.09
C LEU A 105 -12.34 2.14 12.46
N LEU A 106 -12.77 2.97 11.51
CA LEU A 106 -13.70 4.07 11.77
C LEU A 106 -15.03 3.57 12.33
N GLN A 107 -15.65 2.59 11.66
CA GLN A 107 -16.91 2.00 12.11
C GLN A 107 -16.80 1.37 13.51
N ALA A 108 -15.67 0.74 13.81
CA ALA A 108 -15.42 0.19 15.14
C ALA A 108 -15.21 1.31 16.17
N ALA A 109 -14.45 2.35 15.83
CA ALA A 109 -14.25 3.50 16.69
C ALA A 109 -15.57 4.17 17.07
N ASP A 110 -16.47 4.36 16.10
CA ASP A 110 -17.80 4.92 16.35
C ASP A 110 -18.63 4.05 17.32
N ARG A 111 -18.63 2.72 17.12
CA ARG A 111 -19.32 1.79 18.02
C ARG A 111 -18.74 1.75 19.43
N LEU A 112 -17.44 1.94 19.57
CA LEU A 112 -16.71 1.88 20.84
C LEU A 112 -16.58 3.26 21.52
N GLY A 113 -17.09 4.34 20.90
CA GLY A 113 -17.00 5.69 21.41
C GLY A 113 -15.57 6.26 21.36
N CYS A 114 -14.71 5.79 20.44
CA CYS A 114 -13.37 6.33 20.26
C CYS A 114 -13.37 7.52 19.30
N GLU A 115 -12.76 8.62 19.72
CA GLU A 115 -12.67 9.86 18.92
C GLU A 115 -11.70 9.75 17.76
N LYS A 116 -10.60 9.02 17.98
CA LYS A 116 -9.50 8.85 17.03
C LYS A 116 -9.28 7.38 16.67
N ILE A 117 -8.64 7.19 15.54
CA ILE A 117 -8.08 5.89 15.13
C ILE A 117 -6.57 6.02 14.95
N ALA A 118 -5.82 4.95 15.12
CA ALA A 118 -4.39 4.95 14.91
C ALA A 118 -3.89 3.63 14.31
N THR A 119 -2.75 3.70 13.64
CA THR A 119 -2.05 2.52 13.11
C THR A 119 -0.53 2.72 13.16
N GLY A 120 0.22 1.63 13.08
CA GLY A 120 1.69 1.62 13.04
C GLY A 120 2.29 1.95 11.66
N HIS A 121 1.67 2.79 10.85
CA HIS A 121 2.28 3.20 9.58
C HIS A 121 3.32 4.30 9.78
N TYR A 122 4.40 4.22 8.99
CA TYR A 122 5.45 5.23 8.93
C TYR A 122 5.04 6.32 7.94
N ALA A 123 4.22 7.24 8.42
CA ALA A 123 3.78 8.46 7.75
C ALA A 123 3.34 9.47 8.82
N ARG A 124 3.10 10.71 8.46
CA ARG A 124 2.50 11.74 9.31
C ARG A 124 1.14 12.15 8.73
N VAL A 125 0.28 12.71 9.56
CA VAL A 125 -0.97 13.34 9.13
C VAL A 125 -0.96 14.76 9.63
N GLU A 126 -1.06 15.70 8.72
CA GLU A 126 -1.00 17.15 9.02
C GLU A 126 -2.15 17.87 8.33
N GLN A 127 -2.58 18.97 8.92
CA GLN A 127 -3.58 19.85 8.32
C GLN A 127 -2.85 21.00 7.63
N ASP A 128 -3.19 21.25 6.36
CA ASP A 128 -2.63 22.37 5.61
C ASP A 128 -3.32 23.71 6.00
N GLU A 129 -2.80 24.82 5.48
CA GLU A 129 -3.32 26.18 5.75
C GLU A 129 -4.79 26.37 5.33
N LYS A 130 -5.32 25.51 4.46
CA LYS A 130 -6.71 25.50 4.03
C LYS A 130 -7.62 24.62 4.86
N GLY A 131 -7.06 23.98 5.90
CA GLY A 131 -7.80 23.06 6.76
C GLY A 131 -7.93 21.65 6.20
N VAL A 132 -7.24 21.31 5.11
CA VAL A 132 -7.27 19.97 4.49
C VAL A 132 -6.24 19.06 5.18
N TRP A 133 -6.69 17.93 5.69
CA TRP A 133 -5.81 16.89 6.24
C TRP A 133 -5.11 16.12 5.12
N ARG A 134 -3.81 15.92 5.25
CA ARG A 134 -2.97 15.25 4.28
C ARG A 134 -2.06 14.23 4.92
N VAL A 135 -1.80 13.14 4.20
CA VAL A 135 -0.70 12.23 4.54
C VAL A 135 0.60 12.91 4.14
N CYS A 136 1.56 12.95 5.07
CA CYS A 136 2.88 13.55 4.87
C CYS A 136 3.97 12.51 5.10
N ARG A 137 5.12 12.68 4.44
CA ARG A 137 6.28 11.79 4.60
C ARG A 137 6.72 11.74 6.06
N PRO A 138 7.18 10.58 6.53
CA PRO A 138 7.77 10.46 7.87
C PRO A 138 9.08 11.26 7.94
N LYS A 139 9.58 11.48 9.15
CA LYS A 139 10.90 12.09 9.37
C LYS A 139 12.05 11.28 8.78
N SER A 140 11.86 9.97 8.61
CA SER A 140 12.84 9.06 8.02
C SER A 140 12.32 8.45 6.72
N ASP A 141 12.95 8.74 5.60
CA ASP A 141 12.58 8.22 4.28
C ASP A 141 12.73 6.69 4.14
N ALA A 142 13.50 6.04 5.03
CA ALA A 142 13.82 4.62 4.92
C ALA A 142 12.59 3.69 4.98
N ARG A 143 11.50 4.17 5.57
CA ARG A 143 10.24 3.42 5.76
C ARG A 143 9.00 4.20 5.31
N ASP A 144 9.16 5.13 4.36
CA ASP A 144 8.05 5.93 3.85
C ASP A 144 6.91 5.06 3.31
N GLN A 145 5.77 5.07 4.00
CA GLN A 145 4.55 4.35 3.63
C GLN A 145 3.45 5.26 3.08
N THR A 146 3.74 6.51 2.79
CA THR A 146 2.76 7.47 2.26
C THR A 146 2.12 7.01 0.96
N TYR A 147 2.89 6.31 0.12
CA TYR A 147 2.40 5.72 -1.12
C TYR A 147 1.18 4.81 -0.90
N MET A 148 1.16 4.05 0.19
CA MET A 148 0.07 3.11 0.50
C MET A 148 -1.19 3.80 1.03
N LEU A 149 -1.09 5.10 1.39
CA LEU A 149 -2.14 5.84 2.09
C LEU A 149 -2.78 6.95 1.23
N TYR A 150 -2.36 7.13 -0.02
CA TYR A 150 -2.79 8.24 -0.86
C TYR A 150 -4.31 8.29 -1.11
N GLY A 151 -4.98 7.14 -1.05
CA GLY A 151 -6.43 7.04 -1.28
C GLY A 151 -7.30 7.38 -0.07
N LEU A 152 -6.71 7.84 1.04
CA LEU A 152 -7.47 8.20 2.25
C LEU A 152 -8.08 9.59 2.12
N GLY A 153 -9.39 9.70 2.37
CA GLY A 153 -10.13 10.96 2.36
C GLY A 153 -10.20 11.63 3.74
N GLN A 154 -10.82 12.82 3.80
CA GLN A 154 -10.90 13.67 4.99
C GLN A 154 -11.57 12.99 6.17
N GLU A 155 -12.58 12.15 5.94
CA GLU A 155 -13.27 11.40 6.99
C GLU A 155 -12.30 10.56 7.83
N VAL A 156 -11.37 9.86 7.15
CA VAL A 156 -10.31 9.08 7.81
C VAL A 156 -9.23 9.99 8.36
N LEU A 157 -8.69 10.88 7.53
CA LEU A 157 -7.50 11.66 7.86
C LEU A 157 -7.70 12.59 9.05
N SER A 158 -8.87 13.18 9.24
CA SER A 158 -9.18 14.05 10.37
C SER A 158 -9.16 13.33 11.73
N ARG A 159 -9.33 12.01 11.72
CA ARG A 159 -9.34 11.17 12.93
C ARG A 159 -8.09 10.30 13.09
N LEU A 160 -7.23 10.22 12.06
CA LEU A 160 -6.09 9.31 12.01
C LEU A 160 -4.86 9.86 12.72
N LEU A 161 -4.28 9.03 13.59
CA LEU A 161 -2.99 9.27 14.24
C LEU A 161 -1.97 8.25 13.74
N LEU A 162 -0.80 8.73 13.33
CA LEU A 162 0.32 7.93 12.85
C LEU A 162 1.60 8.28 13.65
N PRO A 163 1.70 7.87 14.93
CA PRO A 163 2.79 8.32 15.79
C PRO A 163 4.17 7.85 15.32
N LEU A 164 4.28 6.74 14.57
CA LEU A 164 5.56 6.21 14.11
C LEU A 164 6.23 7.05 13.01
N GLY A 165 5.51 7.96 12.38
CA GLY A 165 6.08 8.90 11.41
C GLY A 165 7.17 9.83 11.96
N GLU A 166 7.26 9.94 13.29
CA GLU A 166 8.26 10.74 14.00
C GLU A 166 9.55 9.99 14.32
N TYR A 167 9.57 8.64 14.17
CA TYR A 167 10.64 7.76 14.64
C TYR A 167 11.25 6.95 13.52
N GLN A 168 12.48 6.47 13.77
CA GLN A 168 13.14 5.48 12.92
C GLN A 168 12.86 4.06 13.44
N LYS A 169 12.93 3.06 12.56
CA LYS A 169 12.65 1.66 12.94
C LYS A 169 13.53 1.11 14.07
N PRO A 170 14.84 1.42 14.15
CA PRO A 170 15.66 1.01 15.28
C PRO A 170 15.16 1.55 16.63
N GLU A 171 14.68 2.81 16.67
CA GLU A 171 14.12 3.42 17.88
C GLU A 171 12.84 2.69 18.32
N ILE A 172 11.96 2.36 17.36
CA ILE A 172 10.74 1.59 17.62
C ILE A 172 11.06 0.20 18.17
N ARG A 173 12.07 -0.50 17.64
CA ARG A 173 12.50 -1.80 18.17
C ARG A 173 13.07 -1.68 19.59
N GLU A 174 13.82 -0.62 19.87
CA GLU A 174 14.36 -0.38 21.21
C GLU A 174 13.24 -0.10 22.22
N MET A 175 12.25 0.73 21.86
CA MET A 175 11.05 0.96 22.68
C MET A 175 10.31 -0.36 22.97
N ALA A 176 10.18 -1.22 21.98
CA ALA A 176 9.55 -2.53 22.16
C ALA A 176 10.32 -3.44 23.14
N ARG A 177 11.67 -3.42 23.10
CA ARG A 177 12.51 -4.17 24.04
C ARG A 177 12.40 -3.60 25.46
N GLN A 178 12.44 -2.29 25.62
CA GLN A 178 12.26 -1.61 26.91
C GLN A 178 10.90 -1.91 27.53
N ALA A 179 9.86 -2.01 26.69
CA ALA A 179 8.53 -2.44 27.12
C ALA A 179 8.37 -3.97 27.28
N GLN A 180 9.44 -4.73 27.08
CA GLN A 180 9.48 -6.21 27.21
C GLN A 180 8.43 -6.93 26.35
N LEU A 181 8.15 -6.39 25.15
CA LEU A 181 7.19 -7.00 24.24
C LEU A 181 7.80 -8.22 23.55
N GLU A 182 7.08 -9.34 23.54
CA GLU A 182 7.52 -10.59 22.87
C GLU A 182 7.79 -10.37 21.36
N CYS A 183 7.07 -9.45 20.72
CA CYS A 183 7.24 -9.14 19.31
C CYS A 183 8.47 -8.28 18.99
N ALA A 184 9.27 -7.81 19.96
CA ALA A 184 10.35 -6.84 19.75
C ALA A 184 11.37 -7.24 18.67
N ASP A 185 11.69 -8.52 18.57
CA ASP A 185 12.64 -9.05 17.60
C ASP A 185 11.98 -9.80 16.43
N SER A 186 10.64 -9.74 16.32
CA SER A 186 9.91 -10.34 15.21
C SER A 186 10.32 -9.69 13.86
N PRO A 187 10.44 -10.50 12.79
CA PRO A 187 10.73 -9.97 11.46
C PRO A 187 9.61 -9.05 10.94
N ASP A 188 9.97 -8.12 10.08
CA ASP A 188 8.98 -7.28 9.40
C ASP A 188 8.26 -8.10 8.32
N SER A 189 6.95 -7.91 8.18
CA SER A 189 6.19 -8.51 7.08
C SER A 189 6.56 -7.83 5.77
N MET A 190 7.13 -8.58 4.83
CA MET A 190 7.59 -8.10 3.52
C MET A 190 6.66 -8.54 2.38
N GLU A 191 5.86 -9.57 2.59
CA GLU A 191 5.00 -10.19 1.59
C GLU A 191 3.57 -9.61 1.59
N ILE A 192 2.79 -9.98 0.59
CA ILE A 192 1.36 -9.69 0.54
C ILE A 192 0.68 -10.43 1.70
N CYS A 193 0.03 -9.73 2.60
CA CYS A 193 -0.45 -10.26 3.88
C CYS A 193 -1.40 -11.47 3.78
N PHE A 194 -2.06 -11.69 2.65
CA PHE A 194 -2.94 -12.83 2.40
C PHE A 194 -2.35 -13.88 1.46
N ILE A 195 -1.09 -13.69 1.01
CA ILE A 195 -0.30 -14.63 0.19
C ILE A 195 1.08 -14.76 0.85
N PRO A 196 1.16 -15.46 1.98
CA PRO A 196 2.38 -15.47 2.80
C PRO A 196 3.57 -16.18 2.17
N ASP A 197 3.33 -17.04 1.18
CA ASP A 197 4.36 -17.72 0.36
C ASP A 197 4.82 -16.88 -0.85
N GLY A 198 4.17 -15.73 -1.09
CA GLY A 198 4.48 -14.83 -2.20
C GLY A 198 4.05 -15.34 -3.60
N ASP A 199 3.47 -16.55 -3.71
CA ASP A 199 3.03 -17.14 -4.98
C ASP A 199 1.60 -16.71 -5.33
N HIS A 200 1.50 -15.53 -5.94
CA HIS A 200 0.21 -15.00 -6.36
C HIS A 200 -0.44 -15.79 -7.50
N ALA A 201 0.33 -16.46 -8.37
CA ALA A 201 -0.23 -17.29 -9.42
C ALA A 201 -0.87 -18.57 -8.83
N ALA A 202 -0.20 -19.23 -7.87
CA ALA A 202 -0.80 -20.35 -7.14
C ALA A 202 -2.07 -19.92 -6.38
N TYR A 203 -2.05 -18.73 -5.77
CA TYR A 203 -3.23 -18.18 -5.08
C TYR A 203 -4.42 -17.96 -6.02
N ILE A 204 -4.18 -17.45 -7.25
CA ILE A 204 -5.20 -17.26 -8.29
C ILE A 204 -5.73 -18.60 -8.76
N ALA A 205 -4.85 -19.57 -9.05
CA ALA A 205 -5.21 -20.91 -9.50
C ALA A 205 -6.03 -21.68 -8.45
N ALA A 206 -5.69 -21.57 -7.15
CA ALA A 206 -6.45 -22.17 -6.06
C ALA A 206 -7.89 -21.67 -5.94
N ARG A 207 -8.21 -20.52 -6.55
CA ARG A 207 -9.55 -19.95 -6.64
C ARG A 207 -10.31 -20.38 -7.91
N GLY A 208 -9.75 -21.28 -8.70
CA GLY A 208 -10.32 -21.74 -9.97
C GLY A 208 -10.26 -20.70 -11.08
N LEU A 209 -9.39 -19.68 -10.93
CA LEU A 209 -9.17 -18.65 -11.94
C LEU A 209 -7.89 -18.98 -12.72
N HIS A 210 -7.91 -18.71 -14.01
CA HIS A 210 -6.78 -18.96 -14.90
C HIS A 210 -6.61 -17.76 -15.83
N ALA A 211 -5.42 -17.19 -15.81
CA ALA A 211 -5.07 -16.13 -16.73
C ALA A 211 -4.72 -16.73 -18.12
N PRO A 212 -4.93 -15.98 -19.21
CA PRO A 212 -4.53 -16.42 -20.54
C PRO A 212 -3.04 -16.73 -20.60
N ALA A 213 -2.68 -17.88 -21.20
CA ALA A 213 -1.31 -18.22 -21.56
C ALA A 213 -1.11 -17.98 -23.06
N GLY A 214 0.07 -17.54 -23.44
CA GLY A 214 0.45 -17.23 -24.81
C GLY A 214 1.93 -17.45 -25.04
N GLN A 215 2.54 -16.55 -25.79
CA GLN A 215 3.95 -16.62 -26.16
C GLN A 215 4.76 -15.50 -25.48
N PHE A 216 6.03 -15.75 -25.23
CA PHE A 216 6.99 -14.68 -25.11
C PHE A 216 7.31 -14.11 -26.49
N ILE A 217 7.20 -12.82 -26.64
CA ILE A 217 7.52 -12.12 -27.89
C ILE A 217 8.79 -11.28 -27.68
N SER A 218 9.80 -11.52 -28.50
CA SER A 218 11.04 -10.76 -28.48
C SER A 218 10.83 -9.30 -28.91
N PRO A 219 11.78 -8.38 -28.67
CA PRO A 219 11.67 -6.98 -29.09
C PRO A 219 11.57 -6.79 -30.60
N ASP A 220 12.07 -7.72 -31.39
CA ASP A 220 11.97 -7.76 -32.86
C ASP A 220 10.71 -8.50 -33.36
N GLY A 221 9.78 -8.84 -32.46
CA GLY A 221 8.47 -9.40 -32.78
C GLY A 221 8.42 -10.91 -33.01
N LYS A 222 9.50 -11.64 -32.73
CA LYS A 222 9.54 -13.10 -32.90
C LYS A 222 8.99 -13.83 -31.69
N ALA A 223 8.24 -14.91 -31.89
CA ALA A 223 7.85 -15.80 -30.80
C ALA A 223 9.07 -16.59 -30.31
N LEU A 224 9.26 -16.60 -28.97
CA LEU A 224 10.38 -17.25 -28.29
C LEU A 224 9.98 -18.57 -27.62
N GLY A 225 8.69 -18.84 -27.53
CA GLY A 225 8.14 -20.02 -26.89
C GLY A 225 6.98 -19.68 -25.93
N PRO A 226 6.29 -20.70 -25.41
CA PRO A 226 5.13 -20.50 -24.54
C PRO A 226 5.52 -19.90 -23.20
N ASN A 227 4.59 -19.15 -22.59
CA ASN A 227 4.67 -18.69 -21.22
C ASN A 227 3.72 -19.50 -20.30
N LEU A 228 3.79 -19.28 -18.98
CA LEU A 228 3.00 -20.01 -17.97
C LEU A 228 1.61 -19.41 -17.73
N GLY A 229 1.27 -18.30 -18.37
CA GLY A 229 0.11 -17.47 -18.09
C GLY A 229 0.52 -16.07 -17.66
N ILE A 230 -0.24 -15.05 -18.06
CA ILE A 230 0.14 -13.64 -17.84
C ILE A 230 0.16 -13.24 -16.37
N ASP A 231 -0.52 -13.97 -15.52
CA ASP A 231 -0.52 -13.80 -14.05
C ASP A 231 0.82 -14.14 -13.38
N HIS A 232 1.70 -14.87 -14.06
CA HIS A 232 3.07 -15.14 -13.58
C HIS A 232 4.05 -13.98 -13.78
N TYR A 233 3.66 -12.92 -14.51
CA TYR A 233 4.58 -11.88 -14.93
C TYR A 233 4.15 -10.49 -14.50
N THR A 234 5.16 -9.63 -14.35
CA THR A 234 4.98 -8.21 -13.98
C THR A 234 5.81 -7.34 -14.92
N VAL A 235 5.24 -6.22 -15.37
CA VAL A 235 5.98 -5.23 -16.19
C VAL A 235 7.23 -4.75 -15.44
N GLY A 236 8.38 -4.84 -16.09
CA GLY A 236 9.70 -4.55 -15.53
C GLY A 236 10.42 -5.76 -14.92
N GLN A 237 9.76 -6.95 -14.86
CA GLN A 237 10.39 -8.19 -14.36
C GLN A 237 11.55 -8.62 -15.26
N ARG A 238 12.69 -9.00 -14.63
CA ARG A 238 13.93 -9.41 -15.32
C ARG A 238 14.35 -10.84 -15.01
N LYS A 239 13.93 -11.36 -13.85
CA LYS A 239 14.28 -12.70 -13.36
C LYS A 239 13.08 -13.65 -13.47
N GLY A 240 13.33 -14.94 -13.52
CA GLY A 240 12.27 -15.95 -13.52
C GLY A 240 11.51 -16.05 -14.86
N LEU A 241 12.06 -15.56 -15.98
CA LEU A 241 11.43 -15.68 -17.29
C LEU A 241 11.63 -17.05 -17.93
N GLY A 242 12.59 -17.85 -17.45
CA GLY A 242 12.88 -19.18 -18.03
C GLY A 242 13.49 -19.14 -19.44
N LEU A 243 13.98 -17.99 -19.89
CA LEU A 243 14.49 -17.79 -21.24
C LEU A 243 16.01 -17.54 -21.25
N ALA A 244 16.71 -18.19 -22.20
CA ALA A 244 18.13 -17.97 -22.46
C ALA A 244 18.31 -17.07 -23.71
N LEU A 245 18.37 -15.74 -23.50
CA LEU A 245 18.35 -14.75 -24.57
C LEU A 245 19.72 -14.19 -24.95
N GLY A 246 20.81 -14.64 -24.27
CA GLY A 246 22.18 -14.16 -24.51
C GLY A 246 22.46 -12.74 -24.03
N ARG A 247 21.43 -11.93 -23.80
CA ARG A 247 21.52 -10.58 -23.20
C ARG A 247 20.34 -10.30 -22.25
N PRO A 248 20.48 -9.41 -21.26
CA PRO A 248 19.43 -9.12 -20.33
C PRO A 248 18.17 -8.52 -20.99
N ALA A 249 17.02 -9.09 -20.68
CA ALA A 249 15.70 -8.61 -21.11
C ALA A 249 14.78 -8.39 -19.91
N PHE A 250 13.68 -7.70 -20.15
CA PHE A 250 12.65 -7.46 -19.15
C PHE A 250 11.25 -7.57 -19.79
N VAL A 251 10.23 -7.81 -18.97
CA VAL A 251 8.83 -7.76 -19.41
C VAL A 251 8.46 -6.29 -19.69
N ARG A 252 8.24 -5.98 -20.96
CA ARG A 252 7.88 -4.62 -21.41
C ARG A 252 6.38 -4.39 -21.35
N GLU A 253 5.60 -5.38 -21.79
CA GLU A 253 4.15 -5.31 -21.92
C GLU A 253 3.54 -6.69 -21.72
N ILE A 254 2.39 -6.75 -21.10
CA ILE A 254 1.57 -7.96 -20.95
C ILE A 254 0.27 -7.72 -21.70
N ARG A 255 -0.07 -8.61 -22.63
CA ARG A 255 -1.26 -8.47 -23.47
C ARG A 255 -2.42 -9.34 -23.00
N PRO A 256 -3.66 -8.88 -23.16
CA PRO A 256 -4.84 -9.67 -22.78
C PRO A 256 -4.99 -11.00 -23.52
N ASN A 257 -4.37 -11.15 -24.68
CA ASN A 257 -4.38 -12.40 -25.45
C ASN A 257 -3.42 -13.47 -24.89
N GLY A 258 -2.70 -13.20 -23.81
CA GLY A 258 -1.75 -14.10 -23.18
C GLY A 258 -0.29 -13.83 -23.52
N ASP A 259 0.01 -12.97 -24.48
CA ASP A 259 1.39 -12.71 -24.89
C ASP A 259 2.13 -11.80 -23.90
N VAL A 260 3.40 -12.12 -23.66
CA VAL A 260 4.33 -11.35 -22.85
C VAL A 260 5.43 -10.78 -23.73
N LEU A 261 5.38 -9.48 -23.97
CA LEU A 261 6.36 -8.78 -24.81
C LEU A 261 7.59 -8.40 -23.99
N LEU A 262 8.75 -8.72 -24.51
CA LEU A 262 10.03 -8.41 -23.91
C LEU A 262 10.62 -7.12 -24.49
N GLY A 263 11.44 -6.43 -23.69
CA GLY A 263 12.29 -5.33 -24.08
C GLY A 263 13.74 -5.63 -23.72
N TRP A 264 14.69 -5.03 -24.43
CA TRP A 264 16.09 -5.15 -24.04
C TRP A 264 16.44 -4.23 -22.88
N SER A 265 17.33 -4.66 -22.01
CA SER A 265 17.81 -3.81 -20.90
C SER A 265 18.38 -2.49 -21.44
N GLY A 266 17.91 -1.38 -20.86
CA GLY A 266 18.15 -0.01 -21.33
C GLY A 266 16.91 0.62 -22.00
N GLU A 267 15.93 -0.18 -22.38
CA GLU A 267 14.70 0.30 -23.03
C GLU A 267 13.51 0.41 -22.07
N GLU A 268 13.72 0.21 -20.77
CA GLU A 268 12.67 0.22 -19.75
C GLU A 268 12.23 1.61 -19.30
N PHE A 269 12.64 2.67 -19.98
CA PHE A 269 12.32 4.05 -19.59
C PHE A 269 11.17 4.64 -20.42
N PHE A 270 10.23 5.27 -19.73
CA PHE A 270 9.00 5.83 -20.29
C PHE A 270 8.84 7.29 -19.87
N ARG A 271 8.25 8.10 -20.74
CA ARG A 271 8.03 9.53 -20.49
C ARG A 271 6.60 9.88 -20.16
N LYS A 272 5.63 9.17 -20.74
CA LYS A 272 4.22 9.48 -20.57
C LYS A 272 3.48 8.32 -19.90
N VAL A 273 2.59 8.67 -19.00
CA VAL A 273 1.75 7.73 -18.26
C VAL A 273 0.33 8.31 -18.19
N TRP A 274 -0.65 7.53 -18.63
CA TRP A 274 -2.07 7.87 -18.48
C TRP A 274 -2.60 7.23 -17.20
N LEU A 275 -3.35 8.04 -16.44
CA LEU A 275 -3.94 7.65 -15.18
C LEU A 275 -5.45 7.54 -15.27
N ASP A 276 -6.00 6.62 -14.50
CA ASP A 276 -7.42 6.43 -14.26
C ASP A 276 -7.71 6.51 -12.76
N ARG A 277 -9.00 6.72 -12.41
CA ARG A 277 -9.44 6.76 -11.01
C ARG A 277 -8.56 7.66 -10.13
N PHE A 278 -8.28 8.86 -10.61
CA PHE A 278 -7.51 9.85 -9.87
C PHE A 278 -8.31 10.34 -8.67
N VAL A 279 -7.68 10.35 -7.50
CA VAL A 279 -8.27 10.81 -6.24
C VAL A 279 -7.36 11.81 -5.55
N THR A 280 -7.96 12.73 -4.82
CA THR A 280 -7.29 13.70 -3.95
C THR A 280 -7.84 13.57 -2.53
N PRO A 281 -7.11 13.95 -1.48
CA PRO A 281 -7.58 13.85 -0.11
C PRO A 281 -8.87 14.63 0.18
N ASP A 282 -9.10 15.73 -0.54
CA ASP A 282 -10.26 16.62 -0.38
C ASP A 282 -11.33 16.45 -1.47
N GLY A 283 -11.13 15.51 -2.39
CA GLY A 283 -12.04 15.25 -3.50
C GLY A 283 -12.06 16.34 -4.58
N GLN A 284 -11.21 17.38 -4.47
CA GLN A 284 -11.13 18.45 -5.47
C GLN A 284 -10.15 18.08 -6.60
N PRO A 285 -10.42 18.49 -7.85
CA PRO A 285 -9.49 18.26 -8.95
C PRO A 285 -8.11 18.84 -8.67
N LEU A 286 -7.05 18.09 -8.97
CA LEU A 286 -5.68 18.56 -8.86
C LEU A 286 -5.35 19.43 -10.09
N ALA A 287 -4.92 20.66 -9.86
CA ALA A 287 -4.55 21.59 -10.94
C ALA A 287 -3.40 21.05 -11.80
N ALA A 288 -3.37 21.44 -13.07
CA ALA A 288 -2.20 21.19 -13.92
C ALA A 288 -0.95 21.87 -13.35
N GLY A 289 0.22 21.25 -13.52
CA GLY A 289 1.48 21.79 -13.01
C GLY A 289 2.52 20.73 -12.69
N GLU A 290 3.59 21.17 -12.06
CA GLU A 290 4.72 20.32 -11.68
C GLU A 290 4.51 19.68 -10.28
N TYR A 291 4.79 18.39 -10.20
CA TYR A 291 4.70 17.59 -8.98
C TYR A 291 5.86 16.59 -8.87
N LEU A 292 6.19 16.20 -7.67
CA LEU A 292 7.02 15.01 -7.44
C LEU A 292 6.11 13.77 -7.45
N VAL A 293 6.43 12.76 -8.26
CA VAL A 293 5.56 11.58 -8.42
C VAL A 293 6.33 10.29 -8.18
N LYS A 294 5.76 9.39 -7.37
CA LYS A 294 6.20 8.00 -7.21
C LYS A 294 5.28 7.08 -8.01
N ILE A 295 5.87 6.21 -8.83
CA ILE A 295 5.13 5.21 -9.63
C ILE A 295 5.15 3.80 -9.02
N ARG A 296 5.83 3.63 -7.90
CA ARG A 296 5.90 2.41 -7.08
C ARG A 296 6.27 2.80 -5.65
N SER A 297 5.88 1.99 -4.68
CA SER A 297 6.20 2.23 -3.27
C SER A 297 7.70 2.42 -3.00
N ALA A 298 8.53 1.53 -3.54
CA ALA A 298 9.99 1.56 -3.36
C ALA A 298 10.71 2.54 -4.30
N ALA A 299 10.01 3.22 -5.24
CA ALA A 299 10.63 4.17 -6.15
C ALA A 299 10.89 5.51 -5.45
N LYS A 300 11.92 6.23 -5.91
CA LYS A 300 12.10 7.64 -5.56
C LYS A 300 11.04 8.47 -6.31
N ALA A 301 10.59 9.56 -5.70
CA ALA A 301 9.75 10.53 -6.37
C ALA A 301 10.56 11.28 -7.45
N VAL A 302 9.95 11.49 -8.62
CA VAL A 302 10.58 12.11 -9.79
C VAL A 302 9.78 13.34 -10.19
N PRO A 303 10.43 14.46 -10.57
CA PRO A 303 9.75 15.62 -11.13
C PRO A 303 8.93 15.25 -12.36
N SER A 304 7.71 15.74 -12.43
CA SER A 304 6.73 15.34 -13.43
C SER A 304 5.75 16.47 -13.69
N GLU A 305 5.27 16.59 -14.92
CA GLU A 305 4.25 17.54 -15.33
C GLU A 305 2.88 16.84 -15.45
N TRP A 306 1.88 17.38 -14.78
CA TRP A 306 0.49 16.92 -14.78
C TRP A 306 -0.35 17.84 -15.64
N ASN A 307 -1.14 17.29 -16.57
CA ASN A 307 -2.00 18.09 -17.46
C ASN A 307 -3.32 18.56 -16.81
N GLY A 308 -3.60 18.14 -15.56
CA GLY A 308 -4.84 18.47 -14.83
C GLY A 308 -5.98 17.48 -15.03
N SER A 309 -5.80 16.41 -15.83
CA SER A 309 -6.88 15.44 -16.10
C SER A 309 -6.42 13.97 -16.02
N ASP A 310 -5.53 13.52 -16.90
CA ASP A 310 -5.19 12.10 -17.05
C ASP A 310 -3.75 11.82 -17.46
N LEU A 311 -3.01 12.80 -18.00
CA LEU A 311 -1.67 12.60 -18.53
C LEU A 311 -0.59 13.15 -17.60
N LEU A 312 0.37 12.29 -17.30
CA LEU A 312 1.57 12.60 -16.55
C LEU A 312 2.80 12.44 -17.46
N THR A 313 3.64 13.49 -17.53
CA THR A 313 4.88 13.49 -18.30
C THR A 313 6.07 13.58 -17.37
N PHE A 314 7.06 12.70 -17.55
CA PHE A 314 8.25 12.59 -16.72
C PHE A 314 9.49 13.20 -17.38
N THR A 315 10.23 14.01 -16.62
CA THR A 315 11.55 14.53 -17.00
C THR A 315 12.47 14.48 -15.79
N PRO A 316 13.39 13.50 -15.72
CA PRO A 316 13.74 12.45 -16.70
C PRO A 316 12.69 11.32 -16.77
N ALA A 317 12.79 10.48 -17.82
CA ALA A 317 11.96 9.30 -17.99
C ALA A 317 12.07 8.33 -16.80
N VAL A 318 10.96 7.65 -16.47
CA VAL A 318 10.86 6.72 -15.34
C VAL A 318 10.95 5.27 -15.80
N ARG A 319 11.45 4.41 -14.90
CA ARG A 319 11.70 3.01 -15.21
C ARG A 319 10.46 2.15 -15.02
N ALA A 320 10.01 1.50 -16.11
CA ALA A 320 8.99 0.45 -16.13
C ALA A 320 7.73 0.78 -15.30
N PRO A 321 7.01 1.89 -15.59
CA PRO A 321 5.71 2.12 -15.00
C PRO A 321 4.78 0.98 -15.41
N ALA A 322 4.09 0.36 -14.44
CA ALA A 322 3.31 -0.84 -14.68
C ALA A 322 1.81 -0.53 -14.62
N PRO A 323 1.01 -0.87 -15.65
CA PRO A 323 -0.44 -0.81 -15.58
C PRO A 323 -0.98 -1.57 -14.36
N GLY A 324 -1.88 -0.94 -13.60
CA GLY A 324 -2.40 -1.46 -12.34
C GLY A 324 -1.67 -0.96 -11.07
N GLN A 325 -0.43 -0.48 -11.18
CA GLN A 325 0.22 0.29 -10.10
C GLN A 325 -0.34 1.72 -10.05
N SER A 326 -0.01 2.48 -9.01
CA SER A 326 -0.43 3.88 -8.90
C SER A 326 0.72 4.84 -9.15
N ALA A 327 0.38 6.04 -9.63
CA ALA A 327 1.21 7.22 -9.56
C ALA A 327 0.71 8.09 -8.39
N VAL A 328 1.56 8.35 -7.40
CA VAL A 328 1.23 9.13 -6.22
C VAL A 328 1.97 10.46 -6.25
N PHE A 329 1.22 11.55 -6.09
CA PHE A 329 1.67 12.92 -6.27
C PHE A 329 1.99 13.57 -4.93
N TYR A 330 3.12 14.28 -4.89
CA TYR A 330 3.60 14.98 -3.71
C TYR A 330 3.85 16.45 -4.02
N LYS A 331 3.51 17.31 -3.06
CA LYS A 331 3.92 18.71 -3.01
C LYS A 331 4.67 18.92 -1.68
N GLY A 332 6.00 19.12 -1.75
CA GLY A 332 6.84 18.96 -0.58
C GLY A 332 6.73 17.55 -0.01
N ASP A 333 6.43 17.45 1.29
CA ASP A 333 6.24 16.17 1.97
C ASP A 333 4.80 15.64 1.90
N ALA A 334 3.84 16.49 1.50
CA ALA A 334 2.43 16.15 1.53
C ALA A 334 2.01 15.39 0.25
N VAL A 335 1.23 14.32 0.43
CA VAL A 335 0.49 13.66 -0.64
C VAL A 335 -0.68 14.55 -1.04
N VAL A 336 -0.77 14.88 -2.33
CA VAL A 336 -1.82 15.74 -2.89
C VAL A 336 -2.81 14.99 -3.78
N GLY A 337 -2.50 13.74 -4.12
CA GLY A 337 -3.40 12.87 -4.89
C GLY A 337 -2.68 11.68 -5.50
N GLY A 338 -3.38 10.90 -6.28
CA GLY A 338 -2.84 9.79 -7.03
C GLY A 338 -3.89 9.12 -7.91
N GLY A 339 -3.43 8.35 -8.88
CA GLY A 339 -4.30 7.61 -9.80
C GLY A 339 -3.66 6.31 -10.23
N VAL A 340 -4.45 5.41 -10.82
CA VAL A 340 -4.00 4.11 -11.28
C VAL A 340 -3.43 4.24 -12.69
N ILE A 341 -2.24 3.70 -12.91
CA ILE A 341 -1.59 3.66 -14.22
C ILE A 341 -2.38 2.76 -15.16
N GLN A 342 -2.84 3.33 -16.27
CA GLN A 342 -3.57 2.63 -17.33
C GLN A 342 -2.68 2.26 -18.51
N GLN A 343 -1.95 3.25 -19.01
CA GLN A 343 -1.16 3.15 -20.23
C GLN A 343 0.15 3.89 -20.08
N THR A 344 1.15 3.47 -20.85
CA THR A 344 2.49 4.06 -20.82
C THR A 344 3.02 4.26 -22.24
N GLU A 345 3.79 5.36 -22.46
CA GLU A 345 4.43 5.67 -23.74
C GLU A 345 5.87 6.16 -23.49
N ARG A 346 6.78 5.83 -24.41
CA ARG A 346 8.21 6.22 -24.36
C ARG A 346 8.44 7.68 -24.71
#